data_4579b7538e641f50c62aec5a733d685f
#
_entry.id   4579b7538e641f50c62aec5a733d685f
#
_cell.length_a   1.000
_cell.length_b   1.000
_cell.length_c   1.000
_cell.angle_alpha   90.00
_cell.angle_beta   90.00
_cell.angle_gamma   90.00
#
_symmetry.space_group_name_H-M   'P 1'
#
loop_
_entity.id
_entity.type
_entity.pdbx_description
1 polymer ?
#
loop_
_entity_poly.entity_id
_entity_poly.type
_entity_poly.pdbx_seq_one_letter_code
_entity_poly.pdbx_strand_id
1 'polypeptide(L)'
;MIAARLPELIPELGRCLKPSDFVVAQDGSGDFFTLTEAVAAVPDFCRDTTRILVCEGTYREKIAIPATKRNVVLESRGAVTVTWDDYAAKTGATGRPLGTSGSSTVYFGGDGWTVRGLTFENSAGRVGQAVAVQCLGTGLHFIGCRFLGNQDTLYLYGAGNRDGETVTENARIRFDDCYVEGTTDFIFGSAAALFRNCEIRSTADSYITAASTCRGQ
;
A
#
# COMPACT_ATOMS: atom_id res chain seq x y z
N MET A 1 1.25 -39.16 21.85
CA MET A 1 -0.06 -38.48 21.65
C MET A 1 -0.01 -37.28 20.74
N ILE A 2 1.12 -36.85 20.22
CA ILE A 2 1.26 -35.68 19.30
C ILE A 2 1.19 -36.11 17.83
N ALA A 3 1.58 -37.34 17.49
CA ALA A 3 1.61 -37.81 16.11
C ALA A 3 0.23 -38.11 15.48
N ALA A 4 -0.80 -38.31 16.29
CA ALA A 4 -2.17 -38.63 15.81
C ALA A 4 -2.98 -37.39 15.39
N ARG A 5 -2.54 -36.15 15.73
CA ARG A 5 -3.23 -34.90 15.36
C ARG A 5 -2.65 -34.23 14.13
N LEU A 6 -1.47 -34.61 13.67
CA LEU A 6 -0.83 -34.04 12.49
C LEU A 6 -1.63 -34.22 11.19
N PRO A 7 -2.27 -35.38 10.92
CA PRO A 7 -3.08 -35.54 9.71
C PRO A 7 -4.38 -34.72 9.69
N GLU A 8 -4.88 -34.31 10.86
CA GLU A 8 -6.08 -33.47 10.96
C GLU A 8 -5.75 -31.98 10.82
N LEU A 9 -4.53 -31.57 11.18
CA LEU A 9 -4.07 -30.19 11.05
C LEU A 9 -3.63 -29.80 9.63
N ILE A 10 -3.15 -30.77 8.83
CA ILE A 10 -2.68 -30.54 7.46
C ILE A 10 -3.80 -30.10 6.51
N PRO A 11 -5.03 -30.66 6.54
CA PRO A 11 -6.14 -30.16 5.74
C PRO A 11 -6.60 -28.77 6.15
N GLU A 12 -6.46 -28.38 7.42
CA GLU A 12 -6.83 -27.04 7.90
C GLU A 12 -5.77 -25.99 7.56
N LEU A 13 -4.50 -26.36 7.56
CA LEU A 13 -3.40 -25.49 7.08
C LEU A 13 -3.45 -25.23 5.57
N GLY A 14 -4.07 -26.12 4.79
CA GLY A 14 -4.29 -25.93 3.36
C GLY A 14 -5.63 -25.26 3.00
N ARG A 15 -6.53 -25.12 3.95
CA ARG A 15 -7.74 -24.30 3.79
C ARG A 15 -7.39 -22.89 4.26
N CYS A 16 -7.26 -21.96 3.31
CA CYS A 16 -7.50 -20.57 3.64
C CYS A 16 -8.82 -20.54 4.44
N LEU A 17 -8.76 -20.11 5.68
CA LEU A 17 -9.96 -19.86 6.47
C LEU A 17 -10.91 -19.08 5.58
N LYS A 18 -12.22 -19.40 5.63
CA LYS A 18 -13.26 -18.70 4.84
C LYS A 18 -12.93 -17.22 4.82
N PRO A 19 -13.20 -16.51 3.71
CA PRO A 19 -12.96 -15.07 3.66
C PRO A 19 -13.59 -14.45 4.90
N SER A 20 -12.74 -14.14 5.87
CA SER A 20 -13.16 -13.51 7.11
C SER A 20 -13.21 -12.02 6.83
N ASP A 21 -14.39 -11.44 6.95
CA ASP A 21 -14.50 -10.00 6.93
C ASP A 21 -13.98 -9.46 8.26
N PHE A 22 -12.85 -8.76 8.21
CA PHE A 22 -12.32 -8.04 9.36
C PHE A 22 -12.91 -6.64 9.39
N VAL A 23 -13.25 -6.15 10.57
CA VAL A 23 -13.68 -4.78 10.79
C VAL A 23 -12.65 -4.07 11.65
N VAL A 24 -12.15 -2.93 11.15
CA VAL A 24 -11.25 -2.05 11.88
C VAL A 24 -12.03 -0.82 12.35
N ALA A 25 -12.06 -0.57 13.65
CA ALA A 25 -12.75 0.58 14.24
C ALA A 25 -12.04 1.07 15.50
N GLN A 26 -11.70 2.36 15.54
CA GLN A 26 -10.97 2.99 16.65
C GLN A 26 -11.78 3.08 17.94
N ASP A 27 -13.09 2.99 17.85
CA ASP A 27 -14.03 3.01 19.01
C ASP A 27 -14.22 1.65 19.68
N GLY A 28 -13.57 0.59 19.16
CA GLY A 28 -13.67 -0.76 19.67
C GLY A 28 -14.90 -1.53 19.21
N SER A 29 -15.69 -1.01 18.27
CA SER A 29 -16.82 -1.73 17.66
C SER A 29 -16.42 -2.76 16.61
N GLY A 30 -15.13 -2.79 16.21
CA GLY A 30 -14.57 -3.72 15.24
C GLY A 30 -13.79 -4.86 15.88
N ASP A 31 -13.21 -5.71 15.02
CA ASP A 31 -12.33 -6.81 15.41
C ASP A 31 -10.92 -6.31 15.79
N PHE A 32 -10.51 -5.18 15.21
CA PHE A 32 -9.21 -4.54 15.41
C PHE A 32 -9.35 -3.04 15.60
N PHE A 33 -8.43 -2.46 16.38
CA PHE A 33 -8.34 -1.01 16.56
C PHE A 33 -7.52 -0.33 15.46
N THR A 34 -6.58 -1.07 14.86
CA THR A 34 -5.61 -0.55 13.89
C THR A 34 -5.63 -1.35 12.58
N LEU A 35 -5.26 -0.67 11.48
CA LEU A 35 -5.08 -1.37 10.20
C LEU A 35 -3.87 -2.31 10.26
N THR A 36 -2.82 -1.94 11.00
CA THR A 36 -1.63 -2.77 11.19
C THR A 36 -1.98 -4.14 11.77
N GLU A 37 -2.85 -4.19 12.80
CA GLU A 37 -3.33 -5.45 13.38
C GLU A 37 -4.15 -6.27 12.38
N ALA A 38 -5.08 -5.63 11.66
CA ALA A 38 -5.90 -6.30 10.67
C ALA A 38 -5.06 -6.89 9.53
N VAL A 39 -4.08 -6.13 9.02
CA VAL A 39 -3.12 -6.61 8.01
C VAL A 39 -2.31 -7.80 8.51
N ALA A 40 -1.84 -7.75 9.77
CA ALA A 40 -1.10 -8.85 10.37
C ALA A 40 -1.94 -10.13 10.47
N ALA A 41 -3.27 -10.00 10.72
CA ALA A 41 -4.21 -11.12 10.82
C ALA A 41 -4.58 -11.74 9.46
N VAL A 42 -4.34 -11.07 8.33
CA VAL A 42 -4.54 -11.67 7.00
C VAL A 42 -3.67 -12.94 6.88
N PRO A 43 -4.22 -14.09 6.46
CA PRO A 43 -3.42 -15.30 6.28
C PRO A 43 -2.32 -15.11 5.23
N ASP A 44 -1.13 -15.67 5.50
CA ASP A 44 -0.03 -15.62 4.56
C ASP A 44 -0.31 -16.50 3.34
N PHE A 45 0.05 -16.00 2.15
CA PHE A 45 -0.11 -16.68 0.86
C PHE A 45 -1.53 -17.17 0.56
N CYS A 46 -2.54 -16.50 1.14
CA CYS A 46 -3.93 -16.85 0.95
C CYS A 46 -4.32 -16.76 -0.54
N ARG A 47 -5.02 -17.80 -1.03
CA ARG A 47 -5.57 -17.82 -2.39
C ARG A 47 -6.96 -17.21 -2.47
N ASP A 48 -7.70 -17.28 -1.36
CA ASP A 48 -9.02 -16.70 -1.25
C ASP A 48 -8.93 -15.21 -0.90
N THR A 49 -10.00 -14.48 -1.17
CA THR A 49 -10.05 -13.05 -0.85
C THR A 49 -10.35 -12.86 0.63
N THR A 50 -9.51 -12.09 1.33
CA THR A 50 -9.80 -11.56 2.66
C THR A 50 -10.34 -10.14 2.53
N ARG A 51 -11.45 -9.83 3.22
CA ARG A 51 -12.01 -8.48 3.24
C ARG A 51 -11.67 -7.79 4.54
N ILE A 52 -11.22 -6.54 4.46
CA ILE A 52 -10.99 -5.65 5.60
C ILE A 52 -11.85 -4.41 5.39
N LEU A 53 -12.82 -4.21 6.27
CA LEU A 53 -13.66 -3.03 6.30
C LEU A 53 -13.13 -2.06 7.35
N VAL A 54 -12.81 -0.84 6.95
CA VAL A 54 -12.27 0.19 7.84
C VAL A 54 -13.34 1.23 8.12
N CYS A 55 -13.70 1.39 9.38
CA CYS A 55 -14.65 2.41 9.82
C CYS A 55 -14.04 3.80 9.79
N GLU A 56 -14.88 4.81 9.67
CA GLU A 56 -14.51 6.22 9.65
C GLU A 56 -13.50 6.60 10.74
N GLY A 57 -12.47 7.34 10.37
CA GLY A 57 -11.45 7.80 11.30
C GLY A 57 -10.14 8.20 10.63
N THR A 58 -9.26 8.79 11.44
CA THR A 58 -7.88 9.11 11.07
C THR A 58 -6.95 8.12 11.76
N TYR A 59 -6.36 7.26 10.98
CA TYR A 59 -5.43 6.21 11.41
C TYR A 59 -4.00 6.71 11.24
N ARG A 60 -3.38 7.14 12.36
CA ARG A 60 -1.98 7.57 12.34
C ARG A 60 -1.08 6.35 12.46
N GLU A 61 -0.85 5.70 11.33
CA GLU A 61 -0.11 4.45 11.25
C GLU A 61 0.87 4.46 10.08
N LYS A 62 2.04 3.86 10.30
CA LYS A 62 2.98 3.50 9.24
C LYS A 62 2.85 2.01 8.94
N ILE A 63 2.30 1.68 7.79
CA ILE A 63 1.89 0.31 7.48
C ILE A 63 2.81 -0.31 6.44
N ALA A 64 3.45 -1.43 6.80
CA ALA A 64 4.21 -2.24 5.86
C ALA A 64 3.47 -3.56 5.59
N ILE A 65 2.94 -3.71 4.39
CA ILE A 65 2.25 -4.92 3.94
C ILE A 65 3.28 -5.85 3.30
N PRO A 66 3.63 -6.98 3.93
CA PRO A 66 4.62 -7.90 3.37
C PRO A 66 4.10 -8.64 2.14
N ALA A 67 5.02 -9.15 1.32
CA ALA A 67 4.70 -9.89 0.08
C ALA A 67 3.86 -11.16 0.31
N THR A 68 3.81 -11.66 1.55
CA THR A 68 3.01 -12.82 1.94
C THR A 68 1.51 -12.52 2.04
N LYS A 69 1.12 -11.25 2.26
CA LYS A 69 -0.28 -10.82 2.41
C LYS A 69 -0.87 -10.52 1.03
N ARG A 70 -1.67 -11.45 0.51
CA ARG A 70 -2.18 -11.42 -0.88
C ARG A 70 -3.70 -11.51 -0.93
N ASN A 71 -4.29 -11.08 -2.06
CA ASN A 71 -5.70 -11.21 -2.36
C ASN A 71 -6.61 -10.57 -1.31
N VAL A 72 -6.38 -9.29 -1.01
CA VAL A 72 -7.12 -8.54 0.00
C VAL A 72 -7.99 -7.46 -0.64
N VAL A 73 -9.22 -7.32 -0.17
CA VAL A 73 -10.07 -6.16 -0.42
C VAL A 73 -10.10 -5.31 0.84
N LEU A 74 -9.52 -4.11 0.74
CA LEU A 74 -9.52 -3.10 1.79
C LEU A 74 -10.53 -2.00 1.42
N GLU A 75 -11.56 -1.80 2.22
CA GLU A 75 -12.67 -0.91 1.88
C GLU A 75 -12.99 0.04 3.04
N SER A 76 -13.23 1.31 2.73
CA SER A 76 -13.66 2.30 3.72
C SER A 76 -15.16 2.27 3.96
N ARG A 77 -15.56 2.44 5.21
CA ARG A 77 -16.92 2.81 5.62
C ARG A 77 -16.89 4.22 6.19
N GLY A 78 -17.25 5.18 5.38
CA GLY A 78 -17.14 6.62 5.71
C GLY A 78 -15.77 7.19 5.32
N ALA A 79 -15.44 8.34 5.89
CA ALA A 79 -14.17 9.03 5.62
C ALA A 79 -13.02 8.38 6.40
N VAL A 80 -12.13 7.69 5.70
CA VAL A 80 -10.97 7.02 6.28
C VAL A 80 -9.68 7.65 5.76
N THR A 81 -8.83 8.13 6.66
CA THR A 81 -7.50 8.66 6.34
C THR A 81 -6.42 7.87 7.06
N VAL A 82 -5.45 7.33 6.30
CA VAL A 82 -4.22 6.74 6.84
C VAL A 82 -3.10 7.75 6.64
N THR A 83 -2.46 8.19 7.71
CA THR A 83 -1.47 9.28 7.67
C THR A 83 -0.23 8.99 8.50
N TRP A 84 0.93 9.44 8.00
CA TRP A 84 2.21 9.42 8.71
C TRP A 84 3.08 10.60 8.23
N ASP A 85 4.18 10.90 8.96
CA ASP A 85 5.01 12.09 8.72
C ASP A 85 6.52 11.80 8.54
N ASP A 86 6.84 10.61 8.05
CA ASP A 86 8.24 10.30 7.73
C ASP A 86 8.64 10.91 6.38
N TYR A 87 9.91 11.35 6.28
CA TYR A 87 10.53 11.85 5.06
C TYR A 87 11.95 11.31 4.91
N ALA A 88 12.50 11.36 3.70
CA ALA A 88 13.73 10.66 3.36
C ALA A 88 14.94 11.07 4.22
N ALA A 89 15.08 12.35 4.54
CA ALA A 89 16.18 12.85 5.36
C ALA A 89 15.98 12.67 6.88
N LYS A 90 14.80 12.24 7.32
CA LYS A 90 14.52 11.98 8.75
C LYS A 90 15.40 10.84 9.25
N THR A 91 16.07 11.05 10.38
CA THR A 91 16.93 10.02 10.99
C THR A 91 16.09 8.89 11.55
N GLY A 92 16.33 7.68 11.07
CA GLY A 92 15.68 6.46 11.55
C GLY A 92 16.33 5.88 12.81
N ALA A 93 15.79 4.76 13.30
CA ALA A 93 16.27 4.09 14.51
C ALA A 93 17.74 3.63 14.44
N THR A 94 18.29 3.44 13.24
CA THR A 94 19.70 3.05 13.02
C THR A 94 20.66 4.24 13.04
N GLY A 95 20.18 5.47 13.27
CA GLY A 95 20.98 6.71 13.19
C GLY A 95 21.28 7.16 11.76
N ARG A 96 20.69 6.52 10.72
CA ARG A 96 20.84 6.88 9.31
C ARG A 96 19.53 7.48 8.78
N PRO A 97 19.59 8.28 7.70
CA PRO A 97 18.39 8.74 7.01
C PRO A 97 17.51 7.57 6.58
N LEU A 98 16.19 7.74 6.63
CA LEU A 98 15.20 6.72 6.22
C LEU A 98 15.30 6.40 4.72
N GLY A 99 15.69 7.37 3.90
CA GLY A 99 15.62 7.28 2.45
C GLY A 99 14.18 7.34 1.93
N THR A 100 14.04 7.46 0.61
CA THR A 100 12.71 7.59 -0.03
C THR A 100 11.79 6.43 0.32
N SER A 101 12.25 5.18 0.16
CA SER A 101 11.44 3.99 0.50
C SER A 101 11.07 3.91 1.99
N GLY A 102 12.00 4.33 2.87
CA GLY A 102 11.76 4.33 4.31
C GLY A 102 10.81 5.44 4.78
N SER A 103 10.43 6.38 3.91
CA SER A 103 9.51 7.47 4.24
C SER A 103 8.03 7.12 4.04
N SER A 104 7.71 5.99 3.40
CA SER A 104 6.33 5.67 3.00
C SER A 104 5.39 5.52 4.19
N THR A 105 4.21 6.15 4.10
CA THR A 105 3.11 5.94 5.05
C THR A 105 2.58 4.52 4.91
N VAL A 106 2.28 4.08 3.68
CA VAL A 106 1.86 2.70 3.42
C VAL A 106 2.73 2.08 2.33
N TYR A 107 3.26 0.89 2.62
CA TYR A 107 4.01 0.06 1.69
C TYR A 107 3.19 -1.19 1.31
N PHE A 108 2.88 -1.36 0.03
CA PHE A 108 2.21 -2.53 -0.53
C PHE A 108 3.24 -3.45 -1.17
N GLY A 109 3.71 -4.46 -0.43
CA GLY A 109 4.58 -5.51 -0.94
C GLY A 109 3.84 -6.75 -1.45
N GLY A 110 2.58 -6.92 -1.03
CA GLY A 110 1.72 -8.07 -1.42
C GLY A 110 0.97 -7.84 -2.73
N ASP A 111 0.66 -8.94 -3.42
CA ASP A 111 -0.05 -8.93 -4.72
C ASP A 111 -1.57 -8.98 -4.54
N GLY A 112 -2.31 -8.52 -5.57
CA GLY A 112 -3.76 -8.73 -5.69
C GLY A 112 -4.58 -7.94 -4.67
N TRP A 113 -4.12 -6.77 -4.23
CA TRP A 113 -4.89 -5.89 -3.36
C TRP A 113 -5.85 -5.02 -4.16
N THR A 114 -7.11 -4.99 -3.72
CA THR A 114 -8.10 -4.01 -4.17
C THR A 114 -8.43 -3.07 -3.02
N VAL A 115 -8.20 -1.78 -3.21
CA VAL A 115 -8.40 -0.74 -2.18
C VAL A 115 -9.48 0.22 -2.63
N ARG A 116 -10.47 0.51 -1.76
CA ARG A 116 -11.64 1.32 -2.11
C ARG A 116 -11.89 2.44 -1.12
N GLY A 117 -11.92 3.67 -1.61
CA GLY A 117 -12.44 4.84 -0.90
C GLY A 117 -11.55 5.40 0.22
N LEU A 118 -10.31 4.91 0.40
CA LEU A 118 -9.40 5.40 1.43
C LEU A 118 -8.61 6.62 0.97
N THR A 119 -8.27 7.47 1.93
CA THR A 119 -7.27 8.53 1.77
C THR A 119 -5.95 8.08 2.39
N PHE A 120 -4.87 8.18 1.62
CA PHE A 120 -3.51 7.96 2.07
C PHE A 120 -2.75 9.28 2.04
N GLU A 121 -2.16 9.66 3.15
CA GLU A 121 -1.47 10.93 3.29
C GLU A 121 -0.05 10.73 3.81
N ASN A 122 0.91 11.47 3.25
CA ASN A 122 2.15 11.78 3.96
C ASN A 122 2.10 13.24 4.40
N SER A 123 2.01 13.43 5.73
CA SER A 123 1.81 14.73 6.36
C SER A 123 3.12 15.44 6.76
N ALA A 124 4.29 14.99 6.29
CA ALA A 124 5.58 15.60 6.58
C ALA A 124 5.73 17.04 6.05
N GLY A 125 4.92 17.42 5.05
CA GLY A 125 4.99 18.76 4.45
C GLY A 125 6.04 18.85 3.32
N ARG A 126 6.52 20.07 3.05
CA ARG A 126 7.51 20.35 1.98
C ARG A 126 8.94 20.17 2.50
N VAL A 127 9.34 18.95 2.78
CA VAL A 127 10.65 18.60 3.43
C VAL A 127 11.53 17.74 2.50
N GLY A 128 11.24 17.65 1.22
CA GLY A 128 11.85 16.72 0.26
C GLY A 128 11.00 15.47 0.08
N GLN A 129 11.62 14.35 -0.28
CA GLN A 129 10.93 13.10 -0.61
C GLN A 129 10.17 12.57 0.62
N ALA A 130 8.86 12.37 0.46
CA ALA A 130 7.95 11.93 1.52
C ALA A 130 6.77 11.17 0.91
N VAL A 131 6.87 9.85 0.90
CA VAL A 131 5.97 8.96 0.15
C VAL A 131 4.67 8.71 0.92
N ALA A 132 3.51 8.93 0.32
CA ALA A 132 2.23 8.51 0.89
C ALA A 132 2.01 7.01 0.65
N VAL A 133 2.17 6.54 -0.59
CA VAL A 133 2.03 5.11 -0.91
C VAL A 133 3.19 4.64 -1.75
N GLN A 134 3.81 3.54 -1.32
CA GLN A 134 4.78 2.79 -2.10
C GLN A 134 4.20 1.44 -2.50
N CYS A 135 4.28 1.10 -3.78
CA CYS A 135 3.81 -0.16 -4.34
C CYS A 135 4.97 -0.96 -4.91
N LEU A 136 5.14 -2.20 -4.45
CA LEU A 136 6.07 -3.19 -5.00
C LEU A 136 5.33 -4.42 -5.54
N GLY A 137 4.18 -4.74 -4.98
CA GLY A 137 3.32 -5.84 -5.43
C GLY A 137 2.68 -5.58 -6.79
N THR A 138 2.21 -6.63 -7.44
CA THR A 138 1.51 -6.58 -8.72
C THR A 138 0.01 -6.87 -8.59
N GLY A 139 -0.77 -6.46 -9.59
CA GLY A 139 -2.23 -6.64 -9.57
C GLY A 139 -2.91 -5.77 -8.52
N LEU A 140 -2.32 -4.62 -8.19
CA LEU A 140 -2.90 -3.66 -7.25
C LEU A 140 -3.95 -2.80 -7.96
N HIS A 141 -5.11 -2.62 -7.32
CA HIS A 141 -6.21 -1.84 -7.87
C HIS A 141 -6.75 -0.86 -6.81
N PHE A 142 -6.56 0.42 -7.03
CA PHE A 142 -7.09 1.50 -6.21
C PHE A 142 -8.33 2.10 -6.88
N ILE A 143 -9.43 2.24 -6.15
CA ILE A 143 -10.72 2.71 -6.66
C ILE A 143 -11.27 3.80 -5.74
N GLY A 144 -11.50 4.99 -6.27
CA GLY A 144 -12.03 6.12 -5.50
C GLY A 144 -11.13 6.55 -4.33
N CYS A 145 -9.83 6.25 -4.41
CA CYS A 145 -8.87 6.59 -3.36
C CYS A 145 -8.30 8.00 -3.56
N ARG A 146 -7.78 8.56 -2.47
CA ARG A 146 -7.06 9.84 -2.49
C ARG A 146 -5.63 9.63 -2.00
N PHE A 147 -4.67 10.27 -2.70
CA PHE A 147 -3.26 10.22 -2.36
C PHE A 147 -2.75 11.64 -2.18
N LEU A 148 -2.43 11.99 -0.94
CA LEU A 148 -2.09 13.34 -0.53
C LEU A 148 -0.63 13.41 -0.08
N GLY A 149 0.13 14.32 -0.65
CA GLY A 149 1.54 14.49 -0.31
C GLY A 149 2.14 15.74 -0.96
N ASN A 150 3.45 15.75 -1.00
CA ASN A 150 4.24 16.80 -1.63
C ASN A 150 5.18 16.19 -2.67
N GLN A 151 6.50 16.17 -2.43
CA GLN A 151 7.45 15.50 -3.30
C GLN A 151 7.34 13.98 -3.09
N ASP A 152 7.26 13.21 -4.19
CA ASP A 152 7.29 11.74 -4.20
C ASP A 152 6.01 11.07 -3.61
N THR A 153 4.81 11.61 -3.79
CA THR A 153 3.57 11.10 -3.19
C THR A 153 3.32 9.61 -3.49
N LEU A 154 3.43 9.18 -4.76
CA LEU A 154 3.24 7.80 -5.21
C LEU A 154 4.54 7.22 -5.75
N TYR A 155 5.07 6.21 -5.07
CA TYR A 155 6.22 5.42 -5.50
C TYR A 155 5.76 4.07 -6.05
N LEU A 156 5.67 3.96 -7.37
CA LEU A 156 5.16 2.81 -8.10
C LEU A 156 6.33 2.00 -8.66
N TYR A 157 6.85 1.05 -7.87
CA TYR A 157 8.08 0.34 -8.19
C TYR A 157 7.79 -1.11 -8.61
N GLY A 158 8.31 -1.53 -9.74
CA GLY A 158 8.23 -2.92 -10.19
C GLY A 158 9.35 -3.78 -9.60
N ALA A 159 9.06 -5.05 -9.37
CA ALA A 159 9.97 -6.03 -8.76
C ALA A 159 11.17 -6.40 -9.64
N GLY A 160 11.89 -5.50 -10.20
CA GLY A 160 12.95 -5.90 -11.10
C GLY A 160 14.07 -4.90 -11.33
N ASN A 161 14.05 -3.76 -10.67
CA ASN A 161 15.05 -2.73 -10.96
C ASN A 161 16.02 -2.46 -9.79
N ARG A 162 16.24 -3.45 -8.92
CA ARG A 162 17.13 -3.24 -7.77
C ARG A 162 18.61 -3.24 -8.12
N ASP A 163 19.05 -3.94 -9.18
CA ASP A 163 20.48 -4.17 -9.45
C ASP A 163 20.86 -4.13 -10.94
N GLY A 164 20.07 -3.44 -11.78
CA GLY A 164 20.39 -3.34 -13.21
C GLY A 164 20.14 -4.62 -14.02
N GLU A 165 19.52 -5.63 -13.42
CA GLU A 165 19.10 -6.83 -14.14
C GLU A 165 17.84 -6.56 -14.97
N THR A 166 17.75 -7.22 -16.11
CA THR A 166 16.62 -7.12 -17.04
C THR A 166 15.34 -7.60 -16.37
N VAL A 167 14.43 -6.66 -16.09
CA VAL A 167 13.11 -6.97 -15.53
C VAL A 167 12.29 -7.72 -16.56
N THR A 168 11.91 -8.95 -16.26
CA THR A 168 11.06 -9.75 -17.14
C THR A 168 9.57 -9.43 -16.96
N GLU A 169 9.16 -8.86 -15.81
CA GLU A 169 7.77 -8.47 -15.56
C GLU A 169 7.69 -7.23 -14.66
N ASN A 170 7.03 -6.17 -15.14
CA ASN A 170 6.72 -5.00 -14.33
C ASN A 170 5.50 -5.24 -13.44
N ALA A 171 5.52 -4.65 -12.24
CA ALA A 171 4.31 -4.55 -11.44
C ALA A 171 3.22 -3.83 -12.23
N ARG A 172 2.00 -4.38 -12.21
CA ARG A 172 0.82 -3.79 -12.85
C ARG A 172 -0.07 -3.20 -11.77
N ILE A 173 -0.30 -1.90 -11.88
CA ILE A 173 -1.06 -1.14 -10.88
C ILE A 173 -2.12 -0.32 -11.61
N ARG A 174 -3.34 -0.33 -11.08
CA ARG A 174 -4.47 0.39 -11.65
C ARG A 174 -5.08 1.35 -10.64
N PHE A 175 -5.39 2.53 -11.12
CA PHE A 175 -6.09 3.58 -10.39
C PHE A 175 -7.34 3.97 -11.17
N ASP A 176 -8.51 3.81 -10.58
CA ASP A 176 -9.80 4.21 -11.15
C ASP A 176 -10.46 5.25 -10.23
N ASP A 177 -10.93 6.34 -10.80
CA ASP A 177 -11.68 7.39 -10.09
C ASP A 177 -10.92 7.96 -8.87
N CYS A 178 -9.59 8.00 -8.95
CA CYS A 178 -8.71 8.43 -7.86
C CYS A 178 -8.33 9.91 -7.96
N TYR A 179 -7.93 10.45 -6.82
CA TYR A 179 -7.33 11.78 -6.70
C TYR A 179 -5.89 11.67 -6.25
N VAL A 180 -4.97 12.34 -6.94
CA VAL A 180 -3.54 12.36 -6.59
C VAL A 180 -3.04 13.79 -6.58
N GLU A 181 -2.40 14.23 -5.50
CA GLU A 181 -1.75 15.52 -5.43
C GLU A 181 -0.30 15.46 -4.95
N GLY A 182 0.47 16.43 -5.38
CA GLY A 182 1.86 16.61 -4.94
C GLY A 182 2.53 17.83 -5.57
N THR A 183 3.82 17.98 -5.28
CA THR A 183 4.62 19.12 -5.79
C THR A 183 5.56 18.69 -6.90
N THR A 184 6.53 17.81 -6.61
CA THR A 184 7.60 17.40 -7.52
C THR A 184 7.62 15.88 -7.59
N ASP A 185 7.72 15.34 -8.82
CA ASP A 185 7.87 13.90 -9.09
C ASP A 185 6.87 13.02 -8.31
N PHE A 186 5.66 13.57 -8.09
CA PHE A 186 4.71 12.96 -7.15
C PHE A 186 4.02 11.69 -7.67
N ILE A 187 4.33 11.29 -8.91
CA ILE A 187 4.05 9.95 -9.46
C ILE A 187 5.34 9.45 -10.08
N PHE A 188 6.04 8.50 -9.45
CA PHE A 188 7.34 8.05 -9.94
C PHE A 188 7.54 6.54 -9.75
N GLY A 189 8.56 6.00 -10.43
CA GLY A 189 8.96 4.60 -10.38
C GLY A 189 8.87 3.89 -11.73
N SER A 190 8.97 2.56 -11.72
CA SER A 190 9.13 1.72 -12.92
C SER A 190 7.92 0.82 -13.23
N ALA A 191 6.86 0.85 -12.43
CA ALA A 191 5.68 0.03 -12.65
C ALA A 191 4.91 0.40 -13.93
N ALA A 192 4.20 -0.57 -14.50
CA ALA A 192 3.17 -0.30 -15.50
C ALA A 192 1.89 0.16 -14.79
N ALA A 193 1.68 1.48 -14.71
CA ALA A 193 0.57 2.09 -13.99
C ALA A 193 -0.47 2.67 -14.95
N LEU A 194 -1.74 2.31 -14.74
CA LEU A 194 -2.88 2.85 -15.50
C LEU A 194 -3.73 3.73 -14.61
N PHE A 195 -3.88 4.99 -14.99
CA PHE A 195 -4.79 5.94 -14.35
C PHE A 195 -6.01 6.15 -15.25
N ARG A 196 -7.21 5.83 -14.75
CA ARG A 196 -8.46 6.00 -15.49
C ARG A 196 -9.41 6.88 -14.69
N ASN A 197 -9.93 7.94 -15.32
CA ASN A 197 -10.85 8.88 -14.72
C ASN A 197 -10.33 9.49 -13.39
N CYS A 198 -9.00 9.74 -13.35
CA CYS A 198 -8.34 10.27 -12.16
C CYS A 198 -8.11 11.78 -12.27
N GLU A 199 -8.22 12.48 -11.15
CA GLU A 199 -7.75 13.85 -11.02
C GLU A 199 -6.30 13.85 -10.53
N ILE A 200 -5.38 14.44 -11.30
CA ILE A 200 -3.97 14.59 -10.96
C ILE A 200 -3.67 16.07 -10.81
N ARG A 201 -3.38 16.49 -9.57
CA ARG A 201 -3.22 17.90 -9.21
C ARG A 201 -1.80 18.23 -8.79
N SER A 202 -1.12 19.07 -9.57
CA SER A 202 0.13 19.70 -9.11
C SER A 202 -0.18 20.88 -8.18
N THR A 203 0.50 20.92 -7.03
CA THR A 203 0.38 22.00 -6.03
C THR A 203 1.61 22.92 -6.03
N ALA A 204 2.53 22.74 -7.00
CA ALA A 204 3.68 23.59 -7.27
C ALA A 204 4.00 23.60 -8.77
N ASP A 205 4.78 24.57 -9.20
CA ASP A 205 5.33 24.64 -10.55
C ASP A 205 6.56 23.72 -10.64
N SER A 206 6.34 22.44 -10.95
CA SER A 206 7.37 21.40 -11.01
C SER A 206 6.89 20.20 -11.83
N TYR A 207 7.74 19.15 -11.93
CA TYR A 207 7.44 17.92 -12.68
C TYR A 207 6.41 17.06 -11.96
N ILE A 208 5.41 16.57 -12.70
CA ILE A 208 4.38 15.67 -12.19
C ILE A 208 4.96 14.27 -11.97
N THR A 209 5.84 13.82 -12.86
CA THR A 209 6.30 12.42 -12.89
C THR A 209 7.79 12.29 -13.16
N ALA A 210 8.41 11.27 -12.51
CA ALA A 210 9.73 10.75 -12.81
C ALA A 210 9.64 9.25 -13.14
N ALA A 211 8.99 8.93 -14.27
CA ALA A 211 8.77 7.56 -14.70
C ALA A 211 10.05 6.92 -15.22
N SER A 212 10.31 5.67 -14.81
CA SER A 212 11.46 4.86 -15.25
C SER A 212 11.05 3.50 -15.84
N THR A 213 9.80 3.38 -16.32
CA THR A 213 9.27 2.17 -16.94
C THR A 213 10.07 1.78 -18.20
N CYS A 214 10.47 0.52 -18.29
CA CYS A 214 11.26 0.01 -19.43
C CYS A 214 10.42 0.00 -20.71
N ARG A 215 11.10 0.15 -21.88
CA ARG A 215 10.44 0.04 -23.18
C ARG A 215 9.85 -1.35 -23.39
N GLY A 216 8.64 -1.42 -23.94
CA GLY A 216 7.98 -2.68 -24.30
C GLY A 216 7.15 -3.31 -23.19
N GLN A 217 6.90 -2.55 -22.13
CA GLN A 217 6.07 -3.01 -21.02
C GLN A 217 4.86 -2.11 -20.80
#